data_cb92ca71c1072271a487bacb41784cd7
#
_entry.id   cb92ca71c1072271a487bacb41784cd7
#
_cell.length_a   1.000
_cell.length_b   1.000
_cell.length_c   1.000
_cell.angle_alpha   90.00
_cell.angle_beta   90.00
_cell.angle_gamma   90.00
#
_symmetry.space_group_name_H-M   'P 1'
#
loop_
_entity.id
_entity.type
_entity.pdbx_description
1 polymer ?
#
loop_
_entity_poly.entity_id
_entity_poly.type
_entity_poly.pdbx_seq_one_letter_code
_entity_poly.pdbx_strand_id
1 'polypeptide(L)'
;MRIGYGIATAYAKEGANLVITGRNVQKLEDAKEELERLYGIKVLPIQADVSAGNDNAATVQNVIDKTIEEFGRIDVLINNAQASASGVSLAEHTTDQFDLAIYSGLYAAFYYMQACYPHLKETKGTVINFASGAGLFGNVGQCSYAAAKEGIRGLTRVAANEWGADDINVNVICPLAWTAQLENFAEAYPDAFEAN
;
A
#
# COMPACT_ATOMS: atom_id res chain seq x y z
N MET A 1 4.45 -15.21 -4.18
CA MET A 1 4.51 -13.89 -4.89
C MET A 1 4.01 -12.80 -3.96
N ARG A 2 4.52 -11.56 -4.02
CA ARG A 2 3.98 -10.43 -3.26
C ARG A 2 3.12 -9.58 -4.19
N ILE A 3 1.95 -9.13 -3.72
CA ILE A 3 1.01 -8.32 -4.53
C ILE A 3 1.70 -7.10 -5.15
N GLY A 4 2.45 -6.34 -4.35
CA GLY A 4 3.16 -5.14 -4.84
C GLY A 4 4.13 -5.40 -5.99
N TYR A 5 4.88 -6.51 -5.96
CA TYR A 5 5.77 -6.88 -7.07
C TYR A 5 4.97 -7.28 -8.33
N GLY A 6 3.87 -7.98 -8.16
CA GLY A 6 2.97 -8.30 -9.29
C GLY A 6 2.39 -7.05 -9.96
N ILE A 7 2.02 -6.04 -9.16
CA ILE A 7 1.56 -4.75 -9.66
C ILE A 7 2.68 -4.03 -10.41
N ALA A 8 3.88 -3.94 -9.80
CA ALA A 8 5.04 -3.34 -10.44
C ALA A 8 5.35 -3.99 -11.80
N THR A 9 5.30 -5.32 -11.86
CA THR A 9 5.46 -6.09 -13.10
C THR A 9 4.40 -5.75 -14.15
N ALA A 10 3.13 -5.60 -13.74
CA ALA A 10 2.05 -5.27 -14.66
C ALA A 10 2.24 -3.88 -15.28
N TYR A 11 2.56 -2.88 -14.47
CA TYR A 11 2.86 -1.53 -14.95
C TYR A 11 4.12 -1.46 -15.81
N ALA A 12 5.16 -2.22 -15.44
CA ALA A 12 6.40 -2.32 -16.22
C ALA A 12 6.15 -2.87 -17.63
N LYS A 13 5.27 -3.86 -17.77
CA LYS A 13 4.86 -4.42 -19.06
C LYS A 13 4.19 -3.40 -19.98
N GLU A 14 3.50 -2.43 -19.40
CA GLU A 14 2.85 -1.32 -20.13
C GLU A 14 3.81 -0.12 -20.34
N GLY A 15 5.09 -0.26 -19.98
CA GLY A 15 6.12 0.75 -20.21
C GLY A 15 6.15 1.88 -19.18
N ALA A 16 5.50 1.73 -18.04
CA ALA A 16 5.54 2.73 -16.97
C ALA A 16 6.90 2.74 -16.26
N ASN A 17 7.45 3.91 -16.00
CA ASN A 17 8.54 4.08 -15.04
C ASN A 17 7.98 3.94 -13.62
N LEU A 18 8.78 3.40 -12.70
CA LEU A 18 8.30 3.01 -11.39
C LEU A 18 9.11 3.64 -10.26
N VAL A 19 8.42 4.03 -9.20
CA VAL A 19 9.02 4.20 -7.86
C VAL A 19 8.53 3.04 -6.99
N ILE A 20 9.46 2.29 -6.43
CA ILE A 20 9.16 1.18 -5.53
C ILE A 20 9.68 1.47 -4.15
N THR A 21 8.83 1.29 -3.13
CA THR A 21 9.18 1.58 -1.75
C THR A 21 9.14 0.34 -0.88
N GLY A 22 9.96 0.32 0.16
CA GLY A 22 10.01 -0.77 1.13
C GLY A 22 11.11 -0.58 2.16
N ARG A 23 11.17 -1.48 3.15
CA ARG A 23 12.15 -1.41 4.25
C ARG A 23 13.48 -2.09 3.92
N ASN A 24 13.49 -3.05 3.03
CA ASN A 24 14.66 -3.85 2.70
C ASN A 24 15.28 -3.38 1.38
N VAL A 25 16.42 -2.70 1.48
CA VAL A 25 17.16 -2.11 0.35
C VAL A 25 17.53 -3.16 -0.69
N GLN A 26 18.09 -4.31 -0.27
CA GLN A 26 18.52 -5.34 -1.21
C GLN A 26 17.36 -5.86 -2.06
N LYS A 27 16.19 -6.10 -1.46
CA LYS A 27 15.00 -6.54 -2.21
C LYS A 27 14.47 -5.48 -3.17
N LEU A 28 14.67 -4.20 -2.87
CA LEU A 28 14.31 -3.11 -3.78
C LEU A 28 15.28 -3.06 -4.97
N GLU A 29 16.59 -3.21 -4.72
CA GLU A 29 17.58 -3.23 -5.80
C GLU A 29 17.42 -4.48 -6.70
N ASP A 30 17.21 -5.66 -6.13
CA ASP A 30 16.95 -6.89 -6.90
C ASP A 30 15.71 -6.70 -7.80
N ALA A 31 14.63 -6.10 -7.26
CA ALA A 31 13.42 -5.85 -8.02
C ALA A 31 13.63 -4.80 -9.14
N LYS A 32 14.43 -3.76 -8.88
CA LYS A 32 14.80 -2.76 -9.88
C LYS A 32 15.55 -3.43 -11.02
N GLU A 33 16.65 -4.13 -10.72
CA GLU A 33 17.49 -4.78 -11.74
C GLU A 33 16.67 -5.74 -12.63
N GLU A 34 15.78 -6.53 -12.01
CA GLU A 34 14.93 -7.45 -12.75
C GLU A 34 13.94 -6.73 -13.65
N LEU A 35 13.20 -5.72 -13.13
CA LEU A 35 12.19 -4.99 -13.90
C LEU A 35 12.80 -4.18 -15.03
N GLU A 36 13.91 -3.47 -14.79
CA GLU A 36 14.63 -2.72 -15.82
C GLU A 36 15.15 -3.64 -16.93
N ARG A 37 15.75 -4.78 -16.56
CA ARG A 37 16.26 -5.77 -17.52
C ARG A 37 15.16 -6.40 -18.36
N LEU A 38 14.01 -6.70 -17.78
CA LEU A 38 12.92 -7.39 -18.49
C LEU A 38 12.07 -6.48 -19.37
N TYR A 39 11.91 -5.22 -18.97
CA TYR A 39 10.91 -4.34 -19.58
C TYR A 39 11.50 -3.06 -20.16
N GLY A 40 12.78 -2.74 -19.94
CA GLY A 40 13.45 -1.56 -20.49
C GLY A 40 12.93 -0.24 -19.92
N ILE A 41 12.28 -0.26 -18.79
CA ILE A 41 11.78 0.90 -18.05
C ILE A 41 12.83 1.43 -17.06
N LYS A 42 12.54 2.56 -16.40
CA LYS A 42 13.33 3.10 -15.32
C LYS A 42 12.65 2.81 -13.97
N VAL A 43 13.41 2.33 -12.99
CA VAL A 43 12.91 2.03 -11.65
C VAL A 43 13.73 2.76 -10.59
N LEU A 44 13.06 3.57 -9.76
CA LEU A 44 13.66 4.25 -8.62
C LEU A 44 13.30 3.51 -7.32
N PRO A 45 14.25 2.80 -6.69
CA PRO A 45 14.04 2.16 -5.40
C PRO A 45 14.27 3.18 -4.28
N ILE A 46 13.32 3.30 -3.36
CA ILE A 46 13.44 4.19 -2.20
C ILE A 46 13.17 3.42 -0.91
N GLN A 47 14.15 3.39 -0.02
CA GLN A 47 13.90 2.86 1.32
C GLN A 47 12.96 3.80 2.08
N ALA A 48 11.83 3.26 2.53
CA ALA A 48 10.84 3.98 3.32
C ALA A 48 10.21 3.04 4.36
N ASP A 49 10.17 3.48 5.60
CA ASP A 49 9.47 2.83 6.70
C ASP A 49 8.41 3.76 7.26
N VAL A 50 7.15 3.38 7.06
CA VAL A 50 5.96 4.12 7.49
C VAL A 50 5.27 3.46 8.68
N SER A 51 6.01 2.70 9.49
CA SER A 51 5.50 2.09 10.72
C SER A 51 5.41 3.09 11.87
N ALA A 52 4.75 2.69 12.95
CA ALA A 52 4.63 3.49 14.18
C ALA A 52 6.01 3.89 14.73
N GLY A 53 6.09 5.07 15.31
CA GLY A 53 7.33 5.62 15.88
C GLY A 53 8.25 6.33 14.90
N ASN A 54 7.97 6.28 13.59
CA ASN A 54 8.69 7.05 12.57
C ASN A 54 7.93 8.35 12.24
N ASP A 55 8.66 9.36 11.74
CA ASP A 55 8.03 10.52 11.11
C ASP A 55 7.53 10.13 9.70
N ASN A 56 6.32 9.60 9.66
CA ASN A 56 5.73 9.10 8.41
C ASN A 56 5.48 10.22 7.41
N ALA A 57 5.15 11.43 7.87
CA ALA A 57 4.94 12.57 6.99
C ALA A 57 6.24 12.96 6.29
N ALA A 58 7.35 13.09 7.03
CA ALA A 58 8.65 13.40 6.46
C ALA A 58 9.18 12.26 5.56
N THR A 59 8.96 11.00 5.97
CA THR A 59 9.33 9.84 5.15
C THR A 59 8.62 9.85 3.80
N VAL A 60 7.31 10.09 3.80
CA VAL A 60 6.50 10.17 2.59
C VAL A 60 6.92 11.35 1.73
N GLN A 61 7.11 12.54 2.33
CA GLN A 61 7.55 13.73 1.58
C GLN A 61 8.88 13.48 0.86
N ASN A 62 9.86 12.85 1.52
CA ASN A 62 11.12 12.49 0.88
C ASN A 62 10.92 11.53 -0.33
N VAL A 63 9.97 10.61 -0.25
CA VAL A 63 9.66 9.74 -1.40
C VAL A 63 9.09 10.55 -2.56
N ILE A 64 8.18 11.49 -2.28
CA ILE A 64 7.57 12.33 -3.32
C ILE A 64 8.62 13.26 -3.95
N ASP A 65 9.44 13.93 -3.14
CA ASP A 65 10.49 14.83 -3.63
C ASP A 65 11.45 14.12 -4.58
N LYS A 66 11.94 12.93 -4.21
CA LYS A 66 12.80 12.10 -5.08
C LYS A 66 12.07 11.62 -6.34
N THR A 67 10.78 11.33 -6.25
CA THR A 67 9.98 10.94 -7.40
C THR A 67 9.90 12.09 -8.41
N ILE A 68 9.64 13.29 -7.92
CA ILE A 68 9.55 14.49 -8.77
C ILE A 68 10.91 14.89 -9.32
N GLU A 69 11.98 14.78 -8.52
CA GLU A 69 13.35 15.01 -8.99
C GLU A 69 13.73 14.08 -10.15
N GLU A 70 13.36 12.80 -10.06
CA GLU A 70 13.72 11.78 -11.04
C GLU A 70 12.83 11.77 -12.29
N PHE A 71 11.51 11.92 -12.13
CA PHE A 71 10.54 11.73 -13.21
C PHE A 71 9.73 12.98 -13.56
N GLY A 72 9.73 14.02 -12.72
CA GLY A 72 9.03 15.28 -12.94
C GLY A 72 7.50 15.19 -12.81
N ARG A 73 6.94 14.00 -12.54
CA ARG A 73 5.48 13.78 -12.50
C ARG A 73 5.08 12.56 -11.69
N ILE A 74 3.81 12.52 -11.29
CA ILE A 74 3.16 11.34 -10.71
C ILE A 74 1.82 11.14 -11.42
N ASP A 75 1.63 9.98 -12.05
CA ASP A 75 0.40 9.62 -12.76
C ASP A 75 -0.48 8.67 -11.94
N VAL A 76 0.15 7.76 -11.21
CA VAL A 76 -0.56 6.74 -10.44
C VAL A 76 0.08 6.57 -9.06
N LEU A 77 -0.73 6.67 -8.02
CA LEU A 77 -0.37 6.30 -6.65
C LEU A 77 -1.01 4.97 -6.28
N ILE A 78 -0.19 4.03 -5.78
CA ILE A 78 -0.67 2.71 -5.33
C ILE A 78 -0.30 2.49 -3.86
N ASN A 79 -1.28 2.59 -2.97
CA ASN A 79 -1.14 2.36 -1.54
C ASN A 79 -1.35 0.88 -1.21
N ASN A 80 -0.31 0.06 -1.42
CA ASN A 80 -0.35 -1.40 -1.21
C ASN A 80 0.34 -1.86 0.08
N ALA A 81 1.37 -1.14 0.54
CA ALA A 81 2.16 -1.56 1.69
C ALA A 81 1.35 -1.50 2.99
N GLN A 82 1.42 -2.57 3.78
CA GLN A 82 0.88 -2.62 5.14
C GLN A 82 1.53 -3.75 5.93
N ALA A 83 1.66 -3.55 7.24
CA ALA A 83 1.97 -4.57 8.23
C ALA A 83 0.79 -4.72 9.20
N SER A 84 0.62 -5.89 9.80
CA SER A 84 -0.43 -6.16 10.80
C SER A 84 -0.04 -7.32 11.70
N ALA A 85 -0.64 -7.37 12.89
CA ALA A 85 -0.65 -8.53 13.77
C ALA A 85 -1.94 -9.32 13.51
N SER A 86 -1.84 -10.43 12.80
CA SER A 86 -2.95 -11.33 12.49
C SER A 86 -3.00 -12.51 13.48
N GLY A 87 -4.19 -13.07 13.70
CA GLY A 87 -4.39 -14.23 14.57
C GLY A 87 -4.53 -13.90 16.06
N VAL A 88 -4.58 -12.59 16.42
CA VAL A 88 -4.77 -12.14 17.80
C VAL A 88 -6.21 -11.69 18.01
N SER A 89 -6.86 -12.19 19.07
CA SER A 89 -8.24 -11.80 19.38
C SER A 89 -8.35 -10.32 19.75
N LEU A 90 -9.52 -9.72 19.59
CA LEU A 90 -9.75 -8.32 19.96
C LEU A 90 -9.45 -8.07 21.45
N ALA A 91 -9.80 -9.03 22.33
CA ALA A 91 -9.58 -8.91 23.76
C ALA A 91 -8.10 -8.93 24.18
N GLU A 92 -7.24 -9.54 23.36
CA GLU A 92 -5.81 -9.71 23.64
C GLU A 92 -4.93 -8.78 22.80
N HIS A 93 -5.54 -7.99 21.90
CA HIS A 93 -4.82 -7.12 21.01
C HIS A 93 -4.15 -5.97 21.77
N THR A 94 -2.84 -5.83 21.65
CA THR A 94 -2.11 -4.73 22.30
C THR A 94 -2.20 -3.46 21.47
N THR A 95 -1.95 -2.31 22.12
CA THR A 95 -1.87 -1.01 21.42
C THR A 95 -0.80 -1.03 20.34
N ASP A 96 0.38 -1.59 20.60
CA ASP A 96 1.47 -1.66 19.61
C ASP A 96 1.08 -2.48 18.37
N GLN A 97 0.34 -3.59 18.55
CA GLN A 97 -0.19 -4.38 17.46
C GLN A 97 -1.27 -3.63 16.66
N PHE A 98 -2.08 -2.83 17.35
CA PHE A 98 -3.08 -1.99 16.72
C PHE A 98 -2.40 -0.87 15.90
N ASP A 99 -1.47 -0.16 16.51
CA ASP A 99 -0.72 0.93 15.90
C ASP A 99 0.09 0.47 14.69
N LEU A 100 0.65 -0.74 14.73
CA LEU A 100 1.36 -1.34 13.59
C LEU A 100 0.51 -1.31 12.31
N ALA A 101 -0.75 -1.69 12.38
CA ALA A 101 -1.65 -1.72 11.23
C ALA A 101 -2.16 -0.32 10.85
N ILE A 102 -2.48 0.51 11.85
CA ILE A 102 -3.00 1.86 11.63
C ILE A 102 -1.94 2.75 10.99
N TYR A 103 -0.72 2.78 11.53
CA TYR A 103 0.34 3.63 10.97
C TYR A 103 0.84 3.15 9.61
N SER A 104 1.13 1.85 9.47
CA SER A 104 1.64 1.33 8.19
C SER A 104 0.60 1.25 7.07
N GLY A 105 -0.68 1.23 7.41
CA GLY A 105 -1.79 1.16 6.47
C GLY A 105 -2.52 2.48 6.28
N LEU A 106 -3.31 2.88 7.30
CA LEU A 106 -4.22 4.02 7.19
C LEU A 106 -3.47 5.36 7.13
N TYR A 107 -2.59 5.62 8.08
CA TYR A 107 -1.80 6.86 8.07
C TYR A 107 -0.88 6.94 6.87
N ALA A 108 -0.22 5.85 6.48
CA ALA A 108 0.62 5.84 5.29
C ALA A 108 -0.19 6.21 4.03
N ALA A 109 -1.37 5.60 3.82
CA ALA A 109 -2.24 5.94 2.71
C ALA A 109 -2.66 7.42 2.74
N PHE A 110 -3.03 7.93 3.93
CA PHE A 110 -3.40 9.34 4.11
C PHE A 110 -2.25 10.28 3.70
N TYR A 111 -1.04 10.07 4.22
CA TYR A 111 0.11 10.92 3.91
C TYR A 111 0.51 10.86 2.43
N TYR A 112 0.56 9.67 1.83
CA TYR A 112 0.86 9.52 0.40
C TYR A 112 -0.21 10.20 -0.48
N MET A 113 -1.49 10.04 -0.17
CA MET A 113 -2.57 10.70 -0.91
C MET A 113 -2.45 12.21 -0.81
N GLN A 114 -2.22 12.76 0.39
CA GLN A 114 -2.07 14.18 0.61
C GLN A 114 -0.85 14.77 -0.12
N ALA A 115 0.31 14.11 -0.02
CA ALA A 115 1.54 14.57 -0.66
C ALA A 115 1.51 14.43 -2.20
N CYS A 116 0.83 13.41 -2.73
CA CYS A 116 0.68 13.21 -4.18
C CYS A 116 -0.37 14.11 -4.83
N TYR A 117 -1.35 14.62 -4.05
CA TYR A 117 -2.49 15.36 -4.61
C TYR A 117 -2.12 16.48 -5.59
N PRO A 118 -1.19 17.42 -5.30
CA PRO A 118 -0.85 18.48 -6.24
C PRO A 118 -0.33 17.94 -7.58
N HIS A 119 0.45 16.87 -7.56
CA HIS A 119 1.02 16.25 -8.76
C HIS A 119 -0.01 15.44 -9.54
N LEU A 120 -0.89 14.73 -8.84
CA LEU A 120 -2.01 13.99 -9.45
C LEU A 120 -3.02 14.95 -10.10
N LYS A 121 -3.21 16.13 -9.54
CA LYS A 121 -4.06 17.17 -10.15
C LYS A 121 -3.51 17.65 -11.51
N GLU A 122 -2.20 17.82 -11.61
CA GLU A 122 -1.54 18.22 -12.87
C GLU A 122 -1.67 17.14 -13.96
N THR A 123 -1.59 15.88 -13.58
CA THR A 123 -1.62 14.74 -14.52
C THR A 123 -3.02 14.17 -14.73
N LYS A 124 -4.04 14.62 -14.00
CA LYS A 124 -5.38 14.01 -13.94
C LYS A 124 -5.27 12.53 -13.60
N GLY A 125 -4.47 12.27 -12.59
CA GLY A 125 -3.95 10.94 -12.26
C GLY A 125 -4.93 10.02 -11.55
N THR A 126 -4.39 8.92 -11.05
CA THR A 126 -5.21 7.87 -10.41
C THR A 126 -4.61 7.45 -9.08
N VAL A 127 -5.47 7.22 -8.08
CA VAL A 127 -5.11 6.56 -6.83
C VAL A 127 -5.77 5.19 -6.76
N ILE A 128 -5.00 4.19 -6.39
CA ILE A 128 -5.48 2.83 -6.11
C ILE A 128 -5.11 2.47 -4.67
N ASN A 129 -6.12 2.40 -3.82
CA ASN A 129 -5.99 1.98 -2.44
C ASN A 129 -6.35 0.49 -2.28
N PHE A 130 -5.76 -0.17 -1.28
CA PHE A 130 -6.02 -1.56 -0.97
C PHE A 130 -6.80 -1.70 0.34
N ALA A 131 -8.07 -2.04 0.24
CA ALA A 131 -8.89 -2.53 1.35
C ALA A 131 -8.80 -4.05 1.47
N SER A 132 -9.72 -4.68 2.18
CA SER A 132 -9.76 -6.13 2.36
C SER A 132 -11.17 -6.62 2.65
N GLY A 133 -11.46 -7.86 2.25
CA GLY A 133 -12.62 -8.60 2.71
C GLY A 133 -12.65 -8.76 4.23
N ALA A 134 -11.50 -8.83 4.90
CA ALA A 134 -11.42 -8.93 6.34
C ALA A 134 -12.13 -7.80 7.10
N GLY A 135 -12.10 -6.56 6.54
CA GLY A 135 -12.86 -5.45 7.08
C GLY A 135 -14.36 -5.57 6.79
N LEU A 136 -14.72 -6.00 5.57
CA LEU A 136 -16.12 -6.15 5.17
C LEU A 136 -16.86 -7.22 5.97
N PHE A 137 -16.20 -8.34 6.23
CA PHE A 137 -16.83 -9.51 6.84
C PHE A 137 -16.52 -9.66 8.34
N GLY A 138 -15.61 -8.85 8.87
CA GLY A 138 -15.23 -8.90 10.28
C GLY A 138 -14.45 -10.16 10.65
N ASN A 139 -13.48 -10.54 9.83
CA ASN A 139 -12.72 -11.78 10.01
C ASN A 139 -12.07 -11.88 11.38
N VAL A 140 -12.23 -13.02 12.03
CA VAL A 140 -11.68 -13.30 13.38
C VAL A 140 -10.16 -13.16 13.39
N GLY A 141 -9.60 -12.55 14.45
CA GLY A 141 -8.16 -12.35 14.59
C GLY A 141 -7.57 -11.27 13.69
N GLN A 142 -8.40 -10.43 13.05
CA GLN A 142 -7.96 -9.38 12.12
C GLN A 142 -8.30 -7.97 12.62
N CYS A 143 -8.43 -7.74 13.92
CA CYS A 143 -8.93 -6.51 14.53
C CYS A 143 -8.28 -5.24 13.95
N SER A 144 -6.98 -5.05 14.16
CA SER A 144 -6.28 -3.84 13.70
C SER A 144 -6.20 -3.72 12.18
N TYR A 145 -6.04 -4.87 11.51
CA TYR A 145 -6.00 -4.92 10.05
C TYR A 145 -7.35 -4.51 9.45
N ALA A 146 -8.45 -5.07 9.94
CA ALA A 146 -9.80 -4.73 9.51
C ALA A 146 -10.11 -3.25 9.75
N ALA A 147 -9.77 -2.71 10.94
CA ALA A 147 -9.95 -1.30 11.26
C ALA A 147 -9.19 -0.38 10.27
N ALA A 148 -7.91 -0.68 10.00
CA ALA A 148 -7.11 0.08 9.03
C ALA A 148 -7.71 0.01 7.61
N LYS A 149 -8.16 -1.18 7.17
CA LYS A 149 -8.71 -1.38 5.82
C LYS A 149 -10.07 -0.71 5.62
N GLU A 150 -10.92 -0.67 6.63
CA GLU A 150 -12.17 0.10 6.58
C GLU A 150 -11.91 1.61 6.66
N GLY A 151 -10.91 2.07 7.44
CA GLY A 151 -10.46 3.45 7.42
C GLY A 151 -9.98 3.89 6.02
N ILE A 152 -9.17 3.06 5.34
CA ILE A 152 -8.74 3.31 3.96
C ILE A 152 -9.93 3.37 3.00
N ARG A 153 -10.94 2.52 3.17
CA ARG A 153 -12.17 2.56 2.36
C ARG A 153 -12.94 3.85 2.54
N GLY A 154 -13.06 4.32 3.80
CA GLY A 154 -13.69 5.61 4.12
C GLY A 154 -12.93 6.77 3.47
N LEU A 155 -11.61 6.83 3.67
CA LEU A 155 -10.71 7.83 3.09
C LEU A 155 -10.83 7.87 1.55
N THR A 156 -10.86 6.70 0.91
CA THR A 156 -11.01 6.59 -0.56
C THR A 156 -12.31 7.23 -1.06
N ARG A 157 -13.44 7.00 -0.37
CA ARG A 157 -14.73 7.58 -0.75
C ARG A 157 -14.73 9.10 -0.65
N VAL A 158 -14.14 9.65 0.42
CA VAL A 158 -14.01 11.10 0.60
C VAL A 158 -13.17 11.68 -0.54
N ALA A 159 -11.97 11.14 -0.75
CA ALA A 159 -11.08 11.63 -1.79
C ALA A 159 -11.69 11.51 -3.21
N ALA A 160 -12.42 10.44 -3.51
CA ALA A 160 -13.09 10.29 -4.80
C ALA A 160 -14.12 11.40 -5.05
N ASN A 161 -14.87 11.79 -4.00
CA ASN A 161 -15.85 12.86 -4.10
C ASN A 161 -15.19 14.25 -4.21
N GLU A 162 -14.14 14.50 -3.45
CA GLU A 162 -13.45 15.80 -3.44
C GLU A 162 -12.61 16.01 -4.70
N TRP A 163 -11.87 14.99 -5.13
CA TRP A 163 -10.87 15.11 -6.20
C TRP A 163 -11.43 14.82 -7.59
N GLY A 164 -12.66 14.36 -7.69
CA GLY A 164 -13.36 14.19 -8.96
C GLY A 164 -13.48 15.49 -9.75
N ALA A 165 -13.58 16.64 -9.09
CA ALA A 165 -13.59 17.95 -9.72
C ALA A 165 -12.25 18.32 -10.39
N ASP A 166 -11.16 17.66 -10.00
CA ASP A 166 -9.81 17.81 -10.57
C ASP A 166 -9.47 16.68 -11.57
N ASP A 167 -10.46 15.92 -12.01
CA ASP A 167 -10.33 14.75 -12.90
C ASP A 167 -9.42 13.62 -12.31
N ILE A 168 -9.24 13.56 -11.00
CA ILE A 168 -8.47 12.49 -10.35
C ILE A 168 -9.38 11.31 -10.04
N ASN A 169 -9.00 10.11 -10.49
CA ASN A 169 -9.71 8.87 -10.18
C ASN A 169 -9.18 8.26 -8.89
N VAL A 170 -10.04 8.07 -7.89
CA VAL A 170 -9.65 7.43 -6.62
C VAL A 170 -10.46 6.15 -6.41
N ASN A 171 -9.78 5.03 -6.42
CA ASN A 171 -10.40 3.71 -6.34
C ASN A 171 -9.84 2.88 -5.18
N VAL A 172 -10.64 1.92 -4.72
CA VAL A 172 -10.22 0.93 -3.73
C VAL A 172 -10.50 -0.47 -4.26
N ILE A 173 -9.53 -1.36 -4.08
CA ILE A 173 -9.68 -2.78 -4.42
C ILE A 173 -9.53 -3.65 -3.19
N CYS A 174 -10.23 -4.79 -3.17
CA CYS A 174 -10.12 -5.84 -2.16
C CYS A 174 -9.58 -7.09 -2.85
N PRO A 175 -8.27 -7.23 -2.99
CA PRO A 175 -7.71 -8.35 -3.74
C PRO A 175 -7.89 -9.65 -2.95
N LEU A 176 -8.20 -10.72 -3.67
CA LEU A 176 -8.05 -12.08 -3.20
C LEU A 176 -6.95 -12.74 -4.04
N ALA A 177 -5.81 -13.01 -3.42
CA ALA A 177 -4.67 -13.60 -4.10
C ALA A 177 -3.97 -14.61 -3.18
N TRP A 178 -3.59 -15.74 -3.75
CA TRP A 178 -2.76 -16.71 -3.04
C TRP A 178 -1.33 -16.17 -2.91
N THR A 179 -0.98 -15.79 -1.70
CA THR A 179 0.31 -15.17 -1.39
C THR A 179 1.01 -15.95 -0.29
N ALA A 180 2.34 -15.83 -0.18
CA ALA A 180 3.08 -16.42 0.93
C ALA A 180 2.56 -15.97 2.31
N GLN A 181 1.99 -14.77 2.42
CA GLN A 181 1.36 -14.31 3.65
C GLN A 181 0.06 -15.07 3.94
N LEU A 182 -0.74 -15.36 2.92
CA LEU A 182 -1.96 -16.17 3.07
C LEU A 182 -1.62 -17.63 3.37
N GLU A 183 -0.59 -18.19 2.75
CA GLU A 183 -0.05 -19.53 3.06
C GLU A 183 0.38 -19.61 4.52
N ASN A 184 1.23 -18.69 4.97
CA ASN A 184 1.68 -18.63 6.36
C ASN A 184 0.51 -18.49 7.34
N PHE A 185 -0.53 -17.73 7.00
CA PHE A 185 -1.74 -17.59 7.81
C PHE A 185 -2.52 -18.91 7.87
N ALA A 186 -2.71 -19.58 6.74
CA ALA A 186 -3.41 -20.86 6.67
C ALA A 186 -2.68 -21.95 7.49
N GLU A 187 -1.35 -21.98 7.42
CA GLU A 187 -0.53 -22.93 8.19
C GLU A 187 -0.52 -22.64 9.70
N ALA A 188 -0.42 -21.36 10.07
CA ALA A 188 -0.35 -20.97 11.48
C ALA A 188 -1.71 -20.99 12.19
N TYR A 189 -2.80 -20.79 11.47
CA TYR A 189 -4.15 -20.65 11.99
C TYR A 189 -5.18 -21.39 11.12
N PRO A 190 -5.11 -22.73 11.00
CA PRO A 190 -5.96 -23.50 10.09
C PRO A 190 -7.46 -23.32 10.38
N ASP A 191 -7.87 -23.36 11.63
CA ASP A 191 -9.28 -23.19 12.02
C ASP A 191 -9.82 -21.80 11.65
N ALA A 192 -8.99 -20.76 11.84
CA ALA A 192 -9.36 -19.41 11.47
C ALA A 192 -9.35 -19.22 9.95
N PHE A 193 -8.51 -19.95 9.22
CA PHE A 193 -8.48 -19.92 7.76
C PHE A 193 -9.73 -20.61 7.16
N GLU A 194 -10.15 -21.74 7.70
CA GLU A 194 -11.38 -22.44 7.26
C GLU A 194 -12.66 -21.65 7.58
N ALA A 195 -12.63 -20.83 8.64
CA ALA A 195 -13.77 -20.01 9.05
C ALA A 195 -13.94 -18.70 8.22
N ASN A 196 -12.98 -18.37 7.36
CA ASN A 196 -12.93 -17.14 6.57
C ASN A 196 -13.01 -17.41 5.06
#